data_1995cee117933f059089c14ec9fb1ff0
#
_entry.id   1995cee117933f059089c14ec9fb1ff0
#
_cell.length_a   1.000
_cell.length_b   1.000
_cell.length_c   1.000
_cell.angle_alpha   90.00
_cell.angle_beta   90.00
_cell.angle_gamma   90.00
#
_symmetry.space_group_name_H-M   'P 1'
#
loop_
_entity.id
_entity.type
_entity.pdbx_description
1 polymer ?
#
loop_
_entity_poly.entity_id
_entity_poly.type
_entity_poly.pdbx_seq_one_letter_code
_entity_poly.pdbx_strand_id
1 'polypeptide(L)' 'DSRMREIMYLRFVDGLPWARVGASMGYTGDGVRKACKRYIDESAA' A
#
# COMPACT_ATOMS: atom_id res chain seq x y z
N ASP A 1 6.12 -2.38 -10.14
CA ASP A 1 6.86 -1.54 -9.21
C ASP A 1 7.07 -2.29 -7.89
N SER A 2 8.33 -2.50 -7.51
CA SER A 2 8.65 -3.28 -6.32
C SER A 2 8.14 -2.62 -5.02
N ARG A 3 8.08 -1.30 -4.99
CA ARG A 3 7.57 -0.58 -3.83
C ARG A 3 6.10 -0.86 -3.62
N MET A 4 5.31 -0.81 -4.68
CA MET A 4 3.88 -1.09 -4.59
C MET A 4 3.64 -2.56 -4.24
N ARG A 5 4.45 -3.46 -4.77
CA ARG A 5 4.35 -4.88 -4.44
C ARG A 5 4.56 -5.11 -2.94
N GLU A 6 5.53 -4.43 -2.34
CA GLU A 6 5.80 -4.56 -0.92
C GLU A 6 4.66 -3.99 -0.08
N ILE A 7 4.10 -2.85 -0.49
CA ILE A 7 2.95 -2.26 0.19
C ILE A 7 1.79 -3.25 0.19
N MET A 8 1.50 -3.85 -0.94
CA MET A 8 0.41 -4.80 -1.05
C MET A 8 0.66 -6.06 -0.22
N TYR A 9 1.89 -6.50 -0.17
CA TYR A 9 2.25 -7.66 0.64
C TYR A 9 2.00 -7.38 2.12
N LEU A 10 2.49 -6.24 2.61
CA LEU A 10 2.31 -5.90 4.01
C LEU A 10 0.84 -5.74 4.38
N ARG A 11 0.06 -5.18 3.49
CA ARG A 11 -1.36 -4.95 3.76
C ARG A 11 -2.19 -6.21 3.62
N PHE A 12 -2.02 -6.97 2.55
CA PHE A 12 -2.93 -8.05 2.21
C PHE A 12 -2.44 -9.43 2.67
N VAL A 13 -1.15 -9.64 2.76
CA VAL A 13 -0.61 -10.91 3.23
C VAL A 13 -0.36 -10.88 4.73
N ASP A 14 0.37 -9.85 5.19
CA ASP A 14 0.66 -9.71 6.62
C ASP A 14 -0.52 -9.14 7.41
N GLY A 15 -1.48 -8.52 6.74
CA GLY A 15 -2.67 -8.01 7.39
C GLY A 15 -2.45 -6.76 8.22
N LEU A 16 -1.41 -5.99 7.94
CA LEU A 16 -1.11 -4.79 8.71
C LEU A 16 -2.08 -3.65 8.40
N PRO A 17 -2.42 -2.83 9.42
CA PRO A 17 -3.22 -1.63 9.16
C PRO A 17 -2.43 -0.63 8.34
N TRP A 18 -3.15 0.24 7.62
CA TRP A 18 -2.51 1.21 6.74
C TRP A 18 -1.46 2.07 7.44
N ALA A 19 -1.71 2.44 8.70
CA ALA A 19 -0.76 3.25 9.45
C ALA A 19 0.60 2.53 9.60
N ARG A 20 0.55 1.21 9.83
CA ARG A 20 1.78 0.42 9.97
C ARG A 20 2.47 0.23 8.62
N VAL A 21 1.70 0.03 7.57
CA VAL A 21 2.26 -0.08 6.23
C VAL A 21 2.95 1.22 5.85
N GLY A 22 2.31 2.35 6.11
CA GLY A 22 2.90 3.64 5.82
C GLY A 22 4.19 3.86 6.59
N ALA A 23 4.19 3.53 7.88
CA ALA A 23 5.38 3.70 8.70
C ALA A 23 6.55 2.87 8.18
N SER A 24 6.27 1.63 7.74
CA SER A 24 7.32 0.76 7.20
C SER A 24 7.92 1.30 5.91
N MET A 25 7.11 2.00 5.12
CA MET A 25 7.54 2.49 3.81
C MET A 25 8.01 3.95 3.83
N GLY A 26 7.93 4.60 4.99
CA GLY A 26 8.30 6.01 5.08
C GLY A 26 7.21 6.96 4.61
N TYR A 27 5.96 6.52 4.63
CA TYR A 27 4.81 7.32 4.23
C TYR A 27 3.78 7.37 5.34
N THR A 28 2.73 8.17 5.16
CA THR A 28 1.59 8.14 6.07
C THR A 28 0.67 6.99 5.66
N GLY A 29 -0.14 6.50 6.62
CA GLY A 29 -1.10 5.44 6.31
C GLY A 29 -2.09 5.87 5.24
N ASP A 30 -2.57 7.11 5.32
CA ASP A 30 -3.51 7.63 4.34
C ASP A 30 -2.86 7.76 2.96
N GLY A 31 -1.60 8.13 2.92
CA GLY A 31 -0.86 8.24 1.66
C GLY A 31 -0.72 6.91 0.95
N VAL A 32 -0.31 5.86 1.67
CA VAL A 32 -0.16 4.55 1.05
C VAL A 32 -1.52 3.96 0.67
N ARG A 33 -2.56 4.21 1.47
CA ARG A 33 -3.89 3.73 1.15
C ARG A 33 -4.37 4.31 -0.19
N LYS A 34 -4.21 5.60 -0.36
CA LYS A 34 -4.61 6.27 -1.59
C LYS A 34 -3.78 5.80 -2.78
N ALA A 35 -2.47 5.66 -2.58
CA ALA A 35 -1.58 5.21 -3.64
C ALA A 35 -1.93 3.79 -4.07
N CYS A 36 -2.22 2.92 -3.13
CA CYS A 36 -2.57 1.53 -3.43
C CYS A 36 -3.90 1.46 -4.19
N LYS A 37 -4.89 2.25 -3.76
CA LYS A 37 -6.17 2.28 -4.42
C LYS A 37 -6.04 2.77 -5.86
N ARG A 38 -5.25 3.81 -6.07
CA ARG A 38 -5.01 4.34 -7.41
C ARG A 38 -4.33 3.31 -8.30
N TYR A 39 -3.36 2.59 -7.75
CA TYR A 39 -2.65 1.54 -8.50
C TYR A 39 -3.61 0.44 -8.94
N ILE A 40 -4.47 0.00 -8.02
CA ILE A 40 -5.44 -1.05 -8.32
C ILE A 40 -6.44 -0.58 -9.37
N ASP A 41 -6.94 0.66 -9.24
CA ASP A 41 -7.89 1.23 -10.19
C ASP A 41 -7.28 1.32 -11.58
N GLU A 42 -6.03 1.74 -11.68
CA GLU A 42 -5.35 1.84 -12.96
C GLU A 42 -5.09 0.48 -13.58
N SER A 43 -4.76 -0.50 -12.75
CA SER A 43 -4.49 -1.86 -13.23
C SER A 43 -5.77 -2.57 -13.67
N ALA A 44 -6.91 -2.21 -13.09
CA ALA A 44 -8.18 -2.81 -13.42
C ALA A 44 -8.81 -2.22 -14.67
N ALA A 45 -8.35 -1.07 -15.12
CA ALA A 45 -8.92 -0.37 -16.28
C ALA A 45 -8.61 -1.04 -17.62
#